data_6e58a895db4b125da7ce8a71c52fc9dc
#
_entry.id   6e58a895db4b125da7ce8a71c52fc9dc
#
_cell.length_a   1.000
_cell.length_b   1.000
_cell.length_c   1.000
_cell.angle_alpha   90.00
_cell.angle_beta   90.00
_cell.angle_gamma   90.00
#
_symmetry.space_group_name_H-M   'P 1'
#
loop_
_entity.id
_entity.type
_entity.pdbx_description
1 polymer ?
#
loop_
_entity_poly.entity_id
_entity_poly.type
_entity_poly.pdbx_seq_one_letter_code
_entity_poly.pdbx_strand_id
1 'polypeptide(L)'
;MRDSHLWGEIVNLARYLLFNENISNSRKGIMEFENKVLSKELLALLYESDRTVGTAESCTSGMIATCITSVPGASDYFKGGIVCYTDEVKTSLLNVDADIIAEKTAVCEDVAIQMVTGAIDTLNVHYAVSATGFAGPGSADGIPVGTIWLACGNKDEQVTMKLSVDEGREKNINNAVKEAMTMLINFIKDHEPPRVGDEVVELTAE
;
A
#
# COMPACT_ATOMS: atom_id res chain seq x y z
N MET A 1 -25.86 -3.97 -18.55
CA MET A 1 -26.51 -3.95 -17.25
C MET A 1 -25.66 -4.80 -16.32
N ARG A 2 -24.77 -4.17 -15.55
CA ARG A 2 -23.93 -4.86 -14.56
C ARG A 2 -24.76 -5.07 -13.32
N ASP A 3 -24.65 -6.24 -12.78
CA ASP A 3 -25.44 -6.73 -11.66
C ASP A 3 -25.02 -6.04 -10.36
N SER A 4 -25.71 -4.94 -9.98
CA SER A 4 -25.61 -4.33 -8.66
C SER A 4 -25.93 -5.33 -7.53
N HIS A 5 -26.57 -6.46 -7.87
CA HIS A 5 -26.83 -7.58 -6.97
C HIS A 5 -25.54 -8.30 -6.54
N LEU A 6 -24.55 -8.41 -7.43
CA LEU A 6 -23.29 -9.13 -7.16
C LEU A 6 -22.44 -8.39 -6.10
N TRP A 7 -22.49 -7.06 -6.07
CA TRP A 7 -21.77 -6.24 -5.09
C TRP A 7 -22.38 -6.32 -3.70
N GLY A 8 -23.71 -6.31 -3.61
CA GLY A 8 -24.43 -6.52 -2.35
C GLY A 8 -24.13 -7.90 -1.74
N GLU A 9 -23.99 -8.92 -2.59
CA GLU A 9 -23.64 -10.27 -2.13
C GLU A 9 -22.18 -10.39 -1.68
N ILE A 10 -21.24 -9.72 -2.36
CA ILE A 10 -19.82 -9.71 -1.96
C ILE A 10 -19.63 -9.01 -0.61
N VAL A 11 -20.27 -7.88 -0.40
CA VAL A 11 -20.22 -7.15 0.89
C VAL A 11 -20.92 -7.94 2.00
N ASN A 12 -22.05 -8.60 1.70
CA ASN A 12 -22.74 -9.45 2.67
C ASN A 12 -21.99 -10.77 2.93
N LEU A 13 -21.35 -11.35 1.94
CA LEU A 13 -20.49 -12.53 2.09
C LEU A 13 -19.25 -12.20 2.94
N ALA A 14 -18.66 -11.04 2.75
CA ALA A 14 -17.56 -10.55 3.60
C ALA A 14 -18.03 -10.36 5.06
N ARG A 15 -19.24 -9.80 5.27
CA ARG A 15 -19.86 -9.68 6.61
C ARG A 15 -20.24 -11.04 7.20
N TYR A 16 -20.74 -11.97 6.38
CA TYR A 16 -21.12 -13.33 6.83
C TYR A 16 -19.89 -14.17 7.21
N LEU A 17 -18.78 -14.06 6.45
CA LEU A 17 -17.51 -14.70 6.78
C LEU A 17 -16.90 -14.09 8.06
N LEU A 18 -17.10 -12.79 8.31
CA LEU A 18 -16.72 -12.12 9.55
C LEU A 18 -17.45 -12.69 10.79
N PHE A 19 -18.70 -13.12 10.63
CA PHE A 19 -19.54 -13.55 11.75
C PHE A 19 -19.40 -15.05 12.09
N ASN A 20 -19.02 -15.90 11.13
CA ASN A 20 -19.04 -17.35 11.26
C ASN A 20 -17.68 -18.06 11.38
N GLU A 21 -16.57 -17.37 11.16
CA GLU A 21 -15.28 -17.94 11.52
C GLU A 21 -15.05 -17.70 13.01
N ASN A 22 -15.07 -18.80 13.79
CA ASN A 22 -14.44 -18.87 15.12
C ASN A 22 -12.95 -18.59 14.92
N ILE A 23 -12.61 -17.32 14.79
CA ILE A 23 -11.23 -16.86 14.70
C ILE A 23 -10.63 -17.07 16.07
N SER A 24 -9.93 -18.20 16.22
CA SER A 24 -9.02 -18.34 17.35
C SER A 24 -8.16 -17.06 17.37
N ASN A 25 -8.12 -16.37 18.51
CA ASN A 25 -7.49 -15.08 18.79
C ASN A 25 -5.99 -15.00 18.43
N SER A 26 -5.58 -15.41 17.24
CA SER A 26 -4.26 -15.18 16.73
C SER A 26 -4.28 -13.84 16.01
N ARG A 27 -3.56 -12.86 16.58
CA ARG A 27 -3.31 -11.54 15.97
C ARG A 27 -2.89 -11.63 14.50
N LYS A 28 -2.27 -12.74 14.11
CA LYS A 28 -1.88 -13.06 12.74
C LYS A 28 -3.10 -13.23 11.82
N GLY A 29 -4.16 -13.90 12.28
CA GLY A 29 -5.39 -14.08 11.51
C GLY A 29 -6.16 -12.77 11.31
N ILE A 30 -6.17 -11.87 12.30
CA ILE A 30 -6.82 -10.55 12.18
C ILE A 30 -6.10 -9.70 11.13
N MET A 31 -4.78 -9.68 11.14
CA MET A 31 -3.95 -8.89 10.24
C MET A 31 -4.01 -9.41 8.80
N GLU A 32 -4.00 -10.73 8.63
CA GLU A 32 -4.22 -11.37 7.31
C GLU A 32 -5.61 -11.03 6.76
N PHE A 33 -6.60 -10.93 7.64
CA PHE A 33 -7.95 -10.53 7.27
C PHE A 33 -8.02 -9.05 6.86
N GLU A 34 -7.45 -8.13 7.63
CA GLU A 34 -7.40 -6.70 7.29
C GLU A 34 -6.72 -6.46 5.94
N ASN A 35 -5.60 -7.11 5.68
CA ASN A 35 -4.90 -7.02 4.40
C ASN A 35 -5.75 -7.52 3.22
N LYS A 36 -6.53 -8.59 3.41
CA LYS A 36 -7.46 -9.09 2.38
C LYS A 36 -8.60 -8.11 2.10
N VAL A 37 -9.09 -7.39 3.11
CA VAL A 37 -10.11 -6.35 2.92
C VAL A 37 -9.55 -5.22 2.07
N LEU A 38 -8.37 -4.71 2.42
CA LEU A 38 -7.71 -3.65 1.65
C LEU A 38 -7.41 -4.07 0.21
N SER A 39 -6.96 -5.30 0.00
CA SER A 39 -6.70 -5.83 -1.34
C SER A 39 -7.97 -5.89 -2.21
N LYS A 40 -9.10 -6.28 -1.61
CA LYS A 40 -10.40 -6.29 -2.30
C LYS A 40 -10.92 -4.89 -2.59
N GLU A 41 -10.67 -3.95 -1.68
CA GLU A 41 -11.04 -2.55 -1.87
C GLU A 41 -10.26 -1.92 -3.01
N LEU A 42 -8.94 -2.16 -3.08
CA LEU A 42 -8.10 -1.72 -4.20
C LEU A 42 -8.55 -2.36 -5.52
N LEU A 43 -8.83 -3.68 -5.52
CA LEU A 43 -9.39 -4.36 -6.69
C LEU A 43 -10.69 -3.70 -7.16
N ALA A 44 -11.61 -3.38 -6.23
CA ALA A 44 -12.88 -2.76 -6.57
C ALA A 44 -12.69 -1.39 -7.23
N LEU A 45 -11.71 -0.60 -6.80
CA LEU A 45 -11.40 0.69 -7.38
C LEU A 45 -10.79 0.58 -8.78
N LEU A 46 -9.95 -0.44 -9.01
CA LEU A 46 -9.12 -0.52 -10.22
C LEU A 46 -9.60 -1.58 -11.23
N TYR A 47 -10.55 -2.45 -10.87
CA TYR A 47 -11.09 -3.46 -11.76
C TYR A 47 -11.72 -2.82 -13.02
N GLU A 48 -11.31 -3.29 -14.20
CA GLU A 48 -11.73 -2.71 -15.50
C GLU A 48 -11.46 -1.20 -15.64
N SER A 49 -10.50 -0.65 -14.87
CA SER A 49 -9.96 0.69 -15.12
C SER A 49 -8.70 0.58 -15.97
N ASP A 50 -8.35 1.65 -16.67
CA ASP A 50 -7.07 1.74 -17.37
C ASP A 50 -5.92 2.08 -16.41
N ARG A 51 -6.20 2.18 -15.10
CA ARG A 51 -5.24 2.59 -14.10
C ARG A 51 -4.39 1.43 -13.60
N THR A 52 -3.13 1.69 -13.40
CA THR A 52 -2.14 0.68 -12.99
C THR A 52 -1.35 1.12 -11.78
N VAL A 53 -0.92 0.16 -10.98
CA VAL A 53 -0.23 0.36 -9.70
C VAL A 53 1.10 -0.39 -9.69
N GLY A 54 2.11 0.20 -9.04
CA GLY A 54 3.37 -0.41 -8.71
C GLY A 54 3.80 -0.19 -7.27
N THR A 55 4.80 -0.94 -6.80
CA THR A 55 5.38 -0.75 -5.46
C THR A 55 6.89 -0.56 -5.49
N ALA A 56 7.42 0.23 -4.54
CA ALA A 56 8.84 0.35 -4.26
C ALA A 56 9.08 0.08 -2.76
N GLU A 57 9.70 -1.04 -2.45
CA GLU A 57 9.75 -1.56 -1.09
C GLU A 57 11.18 -1.75 -0.59
N SER A 58 11.46 -1.21 0.59
CA SER A 58 12.71 -1.46 1.31
C SER A 58 12.43 -2.35 2.53
N CYS A 59 12.08 -1.79 3.67
CA CYS A 59 11.87 -2.54 4.91
C CYS A 59 10.67 -3.52 4.87
N THR A 60 9.71 -3.33 3.99
CA THR A 60 8.54 -4.22 3.79
C THR A 60 8.83 -5.42 2.89
N SER A 61 9.95 -5.39 2.15
CA SER A 61 10.52 -6.54 1.43
C SER A 61 9.55 -7.28 0.48
N GLY A 62 8.65 -6.56 -0.20
CA GLY A 62 7.66 -7.14 -1.13
C GLY A 62 6.33 -7.50 -0.48
N MET A 63 6.11 -7.16 0.80
CA MET A 63 4.85 -7.48 1.48
C MET A 63 3.69 -6.60 1.03
N ILE A 64 3.93 -5.37 0.57
CA ILE A 64 2.89 -4.53 -0.04
C ILE A 64 2.45 -5.16 -1.37
N ALA A 65 3.40 -5.55 -2.23
CA ALA A 65 3.11 -6.25 -3.47
C ALA A 65 2.36 -7.57 -3.22
N THR A 66 2.76 -8.34 -2.21
CA THR A 66 2.08 -9.57 -1.78
C THR A 66 0.65 -9.29 -1.33
N CYS A 67 0.42 -8.21 -0.58
CA CYS A 67 -0.91 -7.79 -0.18
C CYS A 67 -1.77 -7.48 -1.41
N ILE A 68 -1.31 -6.64 -2.33
CA ILE A 68 -2.02 -6.29 -3.57
C ILE A 68 -2.39 -7.53 -4.38
N THR A 69 -1.46 -8.49 -4.52
CA THR A 69 -1.64 -9.69 -5.35
C THR A 69 -2.34 -10.85 -4.63
N SER A 70 -2.77 -10.67 -3.38
CA SER A 70 -3.44 -11.71 -2.59
C SER A 70 -4.86 -12.04 -3.09
N VAL A 71 -5.41 -11.24 -4.00
CA VAL A 71 -6.73 -11.43 -4.59
C VAL A 71 -6.64 -11.79 -6.08
N PRO A 72 -7.48 -12.69 -6.59
CA PRO A 72 -7.57 -12.96 -8.03
C PRO A 72 -7.95 -11.69 -8.80
N GLY A 73 -7.39 -11.50 -10.00
CA GLY A 73 -7.63 -10.32 -10.84
C GLY A 73 -6.64 -9.17 -10.64
N ALA A 74 -5.73 -9.26 -9.68
CA ALA A 74 -4.71 -8.23 -9.45
C ALA A 74 -3.82 -7.95 -10.68
N SER A 75 -3.66 -8.93 -11.58
CA SER A 75 -2.90 -8.80 -12.84
C SER A 75 -3.43 -7.72 -13.78
N ASP A 76 -4.68 -7.32 -13.64
CA ASP A 76 -5.29 -6.33 -14.52
C ASP A 76 -4.74 -4.93 -14.23
N TYR A 77 -4.42 -4.64 -12.98
CA TYR A 77 -3.96 -3.32 -12.54
C TYR A 77 -2.55 -3.31 -11.91
N PHE A 78 -2.09 -4.37 -11.28
CA PHE A 78 -0.76 -4.42 -10.67
C PHE A 78 0.31 -4.84 -11.70
N LYS A 79 1.26 -3.94 -11.98
CA LYS A 79 2.32 -4.20 -12.97
C LYS A 79 3.58 -4.82 -12.39
N GLY A 80 3.83 -4.59 -11.09
CA GLY A 80 5.00 -5.15 -10.43
C GLY A 80 5.43 -4.37 -9.20
N GLY A 81 6.43 -4.91 -8.50
CA GLY A 81 7.05 -4.28 -7.35
C GLY A 81 8.57 -4.37 -7.42
N ILE A 82 9.24 -3.34 -6.96
CA ILE A 82 10.69 -3.25 -6.88
C ILE A 82 11.09 -3.34 -5.42
N VAL A 83 11.81 -4.42 -5.04
CA VAL A 83 12.43 -4.54 -3.73
C VAL A 83 13.81 -3.89 -3.79
N CYS A 84 13.89 -2.63 -3.36
CA CYS A 84 15.10 -1.81 -3.35
C CYS A 84 15.70 -1.73 -1.93
N TYR A 85 16.25 -2.85 -1.47
CA TYR A 85 16.65 -3.02 -0.08
C TYR A 85 17.90 -2.23 0.32
N THR A 86 18.82 -2.02 -0.61
CA THR A 86 20.05 -1.25 -0.42
C THR A 86 19.96 0.13 -1.07
N ASP A 87 20.81 1.05 -0.66
CA ASP A 87 20.88 2.40 -1.22
C ASP A 87 21.32 2.37 -2.69
N GLU A 88 22.22 1.48 -3.03
CA GLU A 88 22.66 1.23 -4.39
C GLU A 88 21.50 0.84 -5.33
N VAL A 89 20.57 -0.01 -4.86
CA VAL A 89 19.41 -0.42 -5.64
C VAL A 89 18.39 0.73 -5.75
N LYS A 90 18.22 1.53 -4.67
CA LYS A 90 17.39 2.73 -4.72
C LYS A 90 17.88 3.72 -5.78
N THR A 91 19.19 3.97 -5.81
CA THR A 91 19.80 4.90 -6.77
C THR A 91 19.78 4.35 -8.20
N SER A 92 20.15 3.09 -8.39
CA SER A 92 20.32 2.50 -9.73
C SER A 92 19.00 2.17 -10.43
N LEU A 93 17.98 1.71 -9.71
CA LEU A 93 16.70 1.30 -10.30
C LEU A 93 15.60 2.36 -10.20
N LEU A 94 15.63 3.19 -9.16
CA LEU A 94 14.58 4.18 -8.91
C LEU A 94 15.06 5.62 -9.07
N ASN A 95 16.32 5.83 -9.47
CA ASN A 95 16.94 7.14 -9.61
C ASN A 95 16.85 8.01 -8.34
N VAL A 96 16.81 7.38 -7.16
CA VAL A 96 16.89 8.11 -5.89
C VAL A 96 18.23 8.81 -5.81
N ASP A 97 18.20 10.09 -5.44
CA ASP A 97 19.40 10.92 -5.36
C ASP A 97 20.35 10.42 -4.25
N ALA A 98 21.56 10.05 -4.66
CA ALA A 98 22.58 9.55 -3.75
C ALA A 98 23.05 10.61 -2.74
N ASP A 99 23.01 11.89 -3.11
CA ASP A 99 23.41 12.99 -2.23
C ASP A 99 22.38 13.18 -1.11
N ILE A 100 21.09 13.00 -1.40
CA ILE A 100 20.03 13.02 -0.39
C ILE A 100 20.20 11.85 0.60
N ILE A 101 20.50 10.66 0.09
CA ILE A 101 20.77 9.51 0.97
C ILE A 101 22.00 9.76 1.85
N ALA A 102 23.05 10.34 1.30
CA ALA A 102 24.28 10.65 2.05
C ALA A 102 24.06 11.75 3.11
N GLU A 103 23.21 12.74 2.84
CA GLU A 103 22.91 13.84 3.76
C GLU A 103 21.88 13.48 4.83
N LYS A 104 20.77 12.82 4.43
CA LYS A 104 19.58 12.61 5.26
C LYS A 104 19.32 11.15 5.62
N THR A 105 20.13 10.22 5.14
CA THR A 105 19.91 8.75 5.15
C THR A 105 18.80 8.28 4.20
N ALA A 106 18.75 6.96 3.96
CA ALA A 106 17.68 6.34 3.17
C ALA A 106 16.31 6.35 3.89
N VAL A 107 16.26 6.72 5.18
CA VAL A 107 15.04 6.73 5.99
C VAL A 107 14.56 8.15 6.20
N CYS A 108 14.15 8.78 5.11
CA CYS A 108 13.58 10.13 5.13
C CYS A 108 12.43 10.28 4.12
N GLU A 109 11.69 11.35 4.25
CA GLU A 109 10.55 11.69 3.41
C GLU A 109 10.93 11.81 1.94
N ASP A 110 12.00 12.56 1.65
CA ASP A 110 12.45 12.79 0.27
C ASP A 110 12.77 11.48 -0.46
N VAL A 111 13.40 10.52 0.23
CA VAL A 111 13.69 9.21 -0.34
C VAL A 111 12.41 8.42 -0.61
N ALA A 112 11.43 8.46 0.29
CA ALA A 112 10.14 7.79 0.08
C ALA A 112 9.41 8.37 -1.16
N ILE A 113 9.40 9.69 -1.32
CA ILE A 113 8.83 10.39 -2.48
C ILE A 113 9.56 9.97 -3.78
N GLN A 114 10.89 10.02 -3.77
CA GLN A 114 11.68 9.65 -4.95
C GLN A 114 11.52 8.17 -5.32
N MET A 115 11.33 7.29 -4.35
CA MET A 115 11.01 5.89 -4.60
C MET A 115 9.66 5.73 -5.32
N VAL A 116 8.63 6.53 -4.98
CA VAL A 116 7.35 6.56 -5.70
C VAL A 116 7.56 7.00 -7.13
N THR A 117 8.23 8.13 -7.34
CA THR A 117 8.51 8.68 -8.69
C THR A 117 9.28 7.68 -9.53
N GLY A 118 10.34 7.10 -8.97
CA GLY A 118 11.15 6.08 -9.64
C GLY A 118 10.37 4.82 -10.00
N ALA A 119 9.46 4.38 -9.13
CA ALA A 119 8.60 3.23 -9.40
C ALA A 119 7.59 3.52 -10.52
N ILE A 120 6.99 4.71 -10.53
CA ILE A 120 6.08 5.15 -11.60
C ILE A 120 6.78 5.10 -12.96
N ASP A 121 7.98 5.66 -13.02
CA ASP A 121 8.73 5.73 -14.28
C ASP A 121 9.26 4.36 -14.72
N THR A 122 9.83 3.58 -13.80
CA THR A 122 10.43 2.29 -14.13
C THR A 122 9.39 1.24 -14.53
N LEU A 123 8.25 1.21 -13.83
CA LEU A 123 7.18 0.23 -14.09
C LEU A 123 6.14 0.75 -15.09
N ASN A 124 6.24 2.02 -15.48
CA ASN A 124 5.27 2.71 -16.34
C ASN A 124 3.83 2.55 -15.83
N VAL A 125 3.61 2.95 -14.58
CA VAL A 125 2.33 2.87 -13.88
C VAL A 125 1.75 4.25 -13.59
N HIS A 126 0.44 4.30 -13.31
CA HIS A 126 -0.25 5.55 -12.98
C HIS A 126 -0.03 5.94 -11.52
N TYR A 127 -0.02 4.96 -10.62
CA TYR A 127 0.15 5.15 -9.19
C TYR A 127 1.25 4.23 -8.66
N ALA A 128 1.96 4.69 -7.65
CA ALA A 128 2.87 3.85 -6.91
C ALA A 128 2.78 4.12 -5.40
N VAL A 129 3.24 3.14 -4.62
CA VAL A 129 3.41 3.26 -3.18
C VAL A 129 4.79 2.79 -2.78
N SER A 130 5.40 3.48 -1.81
CA SER A 130 6.74 3.15 -1.32
C SER A 130 6.79 3.01 0.19
N ALA A 131 7.81 2.26 0.66
CA ALA A 131 8.14 2.13 2.07
C ALA A 131 9.65 2.06 2.27
N THR A 132 10.22 2.95 3.11
CA THR A 132 11.62 2.91 3.53
C THR A 132 11.73 3.16 5.04
N GLY A 133 12.57 2.41 5.75
CA GLY A 133 12.65 2.56 7.21
C GLY A 133 13.42 1.48 7.94
N PHE A 134 13.51 1.66 9.26
CA PHE A 134 14.08 0.71 10.19
C PHE A 134 13.00 -0.07 10.93
N ALA A 135 12.62 -1.23 10.39
CA ALA A 135 11.63 -2.10 11.05
C ALA A 135 12.20 -2.82 12.28
N GLY A 136 13.53 -2.86 12.48
CA GLY A 136 14.20 -3.54 13.57
C GLY A 136 14.70 -4.97 13.27
N PRO A 137 15.40 -5.63 14.22
CA PRO A 137 16.03 -5.00 15.37
C PRO A 137 17.24 -4.17 14.94
N GLY A 138 17.52 -3.10 15.67
CA GLY A 138 18.61 -2.19 15.35
C GLY A 138 18.22 -1.10 14.35
N SER A 139 18.94 -0.01 14.42
CA SER A 139 18.82 1.16 13.56
C SER A 139 20.20 1.76 13.33
N ALA A 140 20.30 2.73 12.43
CA ALA A 140 21.50 3.47 12.16
C ALA A 140 21.24 4.99 12.26
N ASP A 141 22.31 5.78 12.30
CA ASP A 141 22.28 7.24 12.18
C ASP A 141 21.41 7.96 13.23
N GLY A 142 21.24 7.34 14.40
CA GLY A 142 20.40 7.89 15.48
C GLY A 142 18.89 7.87 15.21
N ILE A 143 18.45 7.24 14.13
CA ILE A 143 17.03 7.10 13.79
C ILE A 143 16.45 5.92 14.60
N PRO A 144 15.38 6.12 15.39
CA PRO A 144 14.78 5.05 16.19
C PRO A 144 14.23 3.90 15.34
N VAL A 145 14.29 2.68 15.88
CA VAL A 145 13.55 1.52 15.34
C VAL A 145 12.06 1.84 15.31
N GLY A 146 11.35 1.35 14.30
CA GLY A 146 9.95 1.68 14.05
C GLY A 146 9.74 2.95 13.22
N THR A 147 10.81 3.69 12.91
CA THR A 147 10.74 4.82 11.98
C THR A 147 10.65 4.27 10.55
N ILE A 148 9.49 4.45 9.93
CA ILE A 148 9.23 4.06 8.55
C ILE A 148 8.54 5.21 7.85
N TRP A 149 9.08 5.64 6.72
CA TRP A 149 8.46 6.59 5.82
C TRP A 149 7.73 5.84 4.73
N LEU A 150 6.48 6.22 4.53
CA LEU A 150 5.60 5.77 3.47
C LEU A 150 5.34 6.95 2.54
N ALA A 151 5.23 6.69 1.25
CA ALA A 151 4.72 7.64 0.29
C ALA A 151 3.83 6.91 -0.73
N CYS A 152 2.85 7.59 -1.27
CA CYS A 152 2.10 7.13 -2.45
C CYS A 152 1.65 8.30 -3.29
N GLY A 153 1.34 8.04 -4.56
CA GLY A 153 0.86 9.08 -5.44
C GLY A 153 0.94 8.74 -6.92
N ASN A 154 0.77 9.76 -7.73
CA ASN A 154 0.93 9.77 -9.17
C ASN A 154 2.11 10.68 -9.57
N LYS A 155 2.24 11.00 -10.87
CA LYS A 155 3.33 11.88 -11.36
C LYS A 155 3.22 13.33 -10.88
N ASP A 156 2.01 13.79 -10.58
CA ASP A 156 1.72 15.19 -10.32
C ASP A 156 1.69 15.49 -8.80
N GLU A 157 1.23 14.53 -8.01
CA GLU A 157 1.04 14.67 -6.58
C GLU A 157 1.42 13.41 -5.82
N GLN A 158 2.04 13.58 -4.65
CA GLN A 158 2.37 12.50 -3.72
C GLN A 158 2.05 12.92 -2.29
N VAL A 159 1.61 11.97 -1.50
CA VAL A 159 1.38 12.13 -0.07
C VAL A 159 2.31 11.23 0.72
N THR A 160 2.68 11.66 1.92
CA THR A 160 3.63 10.96 2.79
C THR A 160 3.05 10.69 4.17
N MET A 161 3.58 9.66 4.83
CA MET A 161 3.28 9.36 6.23
C MET A 161 4.54 8.84 6.92
N LYS A 162 4.78 9.30 8.15
CA LYS A 162 5.84 8.78 9.01
C LYS A 162 5.24 7.92 10.12
N LEU A 163 5.69 6.67 10.20
CA LEU A 163 5.45 5.81 11.37
C LEU A 163 6.63 5.95 12.33
N SER A 164 6.37 5.89 13.64
CA SER A 164 7.39 6.14 14.67
C SER A 164 7.23 5.24 15.90
N VAL A 165 6.40 4.20 15.81
CA VAL A 165 6.12 3.30 16.92
C VAL A 165 6.86 1.99 16.72
N ASP A 166 7.63 1.57 17.73
CA ASP A 166 8.31 0.28 17.72
C ASP A 166 7.51 -0.75 18.54
N GLU A 167 6.91 -1.68 17.82
CA GLU A 167 6.23 -2.85 18.40
C GLU A 167 6.96 -4.18 18.08
N GLY A 168 8.19 -4.08 17.57
CA GLY A 168 9.00 -5.17 17.06
C GLY A 168 8.81 -5.39 15.55
N ARG A 169 9.85 -5.94 14.91
CA ARG A 169 10.00 -6.02 13.45
C ARG A 169 8.76 -6.51 12.72
N GLU A 170 8.17 -7.61 13.16
CA GLU A 170 7.00 -8.20 12.48
C GLU A 170 5.81 -7.23 12.47
N LYS A 171 5.51 -6.63 13.61
CA LYS A 171 4.40 -5.68 13.72
C LYS A 171 4.69 -4.37 13.00
N ASN A 172 5.92 -3.87 13.09
CA ASN A 172 6.32 -2.64 12.39
C ASN A 172 6.14 -2.79 10.88
N ILE A 173 6.54 -3.94 10.31
CA ILE A 173 6.34 -4.23 8.89
C ILE A 173 4.85 -4.34 8.55
N ASN A 174 4.09 -5.07 9.34
CA ASN A 174 2.68 -5.28 9.08
C ASN A 174 1.86 -3.97 9.17
N ASN A 175 2.18 -3.12 10.14
CA ASN A 175 1.59 -1.78 10.24
C ASN A 175 1.95 -0.93 9.01
N ALA A 176 3.21 -0.99 8.56
CA ALA A 176 3.65 -0.27 7.37
C ALA A 176 2.90 -0.73 6.11
N VAL A 177 2.68 -2.04 5.94
CA VAL A 177 1.89 -2.58 4.82
C VAL A 177 0.45 -2.09 4.87
N LYS A 178 -0.20 -2.17 6.04
CA LYS A 178 -1.58 -1.71 6.23
C LYS A 178 -1.73 -0.23 5.91
N GLU A 179 -0.89 0.61 6.50
CA GLU A 179 -0.95 2.06 6.28
C GLU A 179 -0.61 2.44 4.83
N ALA A 180 0.37 1.79 4.20
CA ALA A 180 0.71 2.00 2.81
C ALA A 180 -0.46 1.68 1.87
N MET A 181 -1.15 0.55 2.10
CA MET A 181 -2.35 0.17 1.35
C MET A 181 -3.50 1.16 1.57
N THR A 182 -3.72 1.57 2.81
CA THR A 182 -4.77 2.55 3.15
C THR A 182 -4.51 3.90 2.49
N MET A 183 -3.26 4.39 2.53
CA MET A 183 -2.87 5.63 1.86
C MET A 183 -3.11 5.55 0.35
N LEU A 184 -2.67 4.47 -0.29
CA LEU A 184 -2.83 4.28 -1.72
C LEU A 184 -4.31 4.25 -2.13
N ILE A 185 -5.14 3.52 -1.40
CA ILE A 185 -6.59 3.44 -1.65
C ILE A 185 -7.25 4.81 -1.54
N ASN A 186 -6.96 5.55 -0.46
CA ASN A 186 -7.53 6.87 -0.25
C ASN A 186 -7.06 7.85 -1.34
N PHE A 187 -5.77 7.83 -1.67
CA PHE A 187 -5.22 8.68 -2.73
C PHE A 187 -5.94 8.42 -4.07
N ILE A 188 -6.13 7.16 -4.45
CA ILE A 188 -6.83 6.81 -5.69
C ILE A 188 -8.29 7.27 -5.64
N LYS A 189 -9.00 7.11 -4.52
CA LYS A 189 -10.38 7.59 -4.37
C LYS A 189 -10.51 9.09 -4.55
N ASP A 190 -9.54 9.85 -4.07
CA ASP A 190 -9.55 11.31 -4.14
C ASP A 190 -9.24 11.81 -5.56
N HIS A 191 -8.57 11.00 -6.38
CA HIS A 191 -8.09 11.40 -7.72
C HIS A 191 -8.86 10.76 -8.88
N GLU A 192 -9.55 9.65 -8.64
CA GLU A 192 -10.37 9.00 -9.67
C GLU A 192 -11.86 9.33 -9.43
N PRO A 193 -12.59 9.73 -10.47
CA PRO A 193 -14.02 9.99 -10.32
C PRO A 193 -14.77 8.73 -9.89
N PRO A 194 -15.82 8.86 -9.06
CA PRO A 194 -16.67 7.74 -8.71
C PRO A 194 -17.23 7.11 -9.99
N ARG A 195 -17.19 5.80 -10.08
CA ARG A 195 -17.73 5.09 -11.24
C ARG A 195 -19.25 5.23 -11.27
N VAL A 196 -19.78 5.33 -12.48
CA VAL A 196 -21.23 5.32 -12.69
C VAL A 196 -21.79 4.00 -12.14
N GLY A 197 -22.45 4.06 -10.98
CA GLY A 197 -22.97 2.90 -10.24
C GLY A 197 -22.59 2.88 -8.75
N ASP A 198 -21.60 3.68 -8.33
CA ASP A 198 -21.16 3.82 -6.92
C ASP A 198 -21.94 4.93 -6.17
N GLU A 199 -23.14 5.31 -6.65
CA GLU A 199 -24.01 6.20 -5.88
C GLU A 199 -24.31 5.54 -4.53
N VAL A 200 -23.70 6.10 -3.50
CA VAL A 200 -23.95 5.76 -2.11
C VAL A 200 -25.42 5.93 -1.85
N VAL A 201 -26.15 4.83 -1.65
CA VAL A 201 -27.47 4.89 -1.06
C VAL A 201 -27.29 5.37 0.37
N GLU A 202 -27.37 6.68 0.59
CA GLU A 202 -27.56 7.22 1.92
C GLU A 202 -28.83 6.59 2.47
N LEU A 203 -28.65 5.63 3.36
CA LEU A 203 -29.74 5.14 4.21
C LEU A 203 -30.09 6.29 5.16
N THR A 204 -31.00 7.16 4.72
CA THR A 204 -31.71 8.05 5.63
C THR A 204 -32.47 7.19 6.60
N ALA A 205 -31.96 7.13 7.85
CA ALA A 205 -32.70 6.59 8.96
C ALA A 205 -33.85 7.56 9.27
N GLU A 206 -35.08 7.20 8.92
CA GLU A 206 -36.30 7.69 9.54
C GLU A 206 -36.65 6.89 10.79
#